data_fc568cb323385dc67cb6445c2f4a5e2b
#
_entry.id   fc568cb323385dc67cb6445c2f4a5e2b
#
_cell.length_a   1.000
_cell.length_b   1.000
_cell.length_c   1.000
_cell.angle_alpha   90.00
_cell.angle_beta   90.00
_cell.angle_gamma   90.00
#
_symmetry.space_group_name_H-M   'P 1'
#
loop_
_entity.id
_entity.type
_entity.pdbx_description
1 polymer ?
#
loop_
_entity_poly.entity_id
_entity_poly.type
_entity_poly.pdbx_seq_one_letter_code
_entity_poly.pdbx_strand_id
1 'polypeptide(L)'
;MASSLEIFDLATGRARVVLRTEARIEAPNWDPSGATLLVNGGGRLYRVPLAEPALVPVDTGFATRCNNDHGISPDGRWIVLSCHRERGSEMFLMPAGGGEPVVISPEAPSWWHGWSPDGTRLAYVAARGGRRVIDVYTLAVAGGA
;
A
#
# COMPACT_ATOMS: atom_id res chain seq x y z
N MET A 1 -10.50 -16.28 -10.60
CA MET A 1 -9.04 -16.58 -10.53
C MET A 1 -8.69 -16.60 -9.05
N ALA A 2 -8.25 -17.73 -8.53
CA ALA A 2 -7.91 -17.87 -7.10
C ALA A 2 -6.52 -17.29 -6.82
N SER A 3 -6.34 -16.72 -5.65
CA SER A 3 -5.04 -16.25 -5.12
C SER A 3 -4.66 -17.06 -3.89
N SER A 4 -3.35 -17.28 -3.72
CA SER A 4 -2.74 -17.83 -2.51
C SER A 4 -1.82 -16.76 -1.92
N LEU A 5 -2.02 -16.43 -0.65
CA LEU A 5 -1.12 -15.60 0.13
C LEU A 5 -0.21 -16.52 0.92
N GLU A 6 1.08 -16.36 0.75
CA GLU A 6 2.08 -17.26 1.33
C GLU A 6 3.17 -16.47 2.05
N ILE A 7 3.72 -17.06 3.10
CA ILE A 7 4.93 -16.56 3.78
C ILE A 7 6.04 -17.56 3.55
N PHE A 8 7.16 -17.06 3.05
CA PHE A 8 8.39 -17.83 2.88
C PHE A 8 9.36 -17.51 4.02
N ASP A 9 9.80 -18.55 4.71
CA ASP A 9 10.76 -18.45 5.80
C ASP A 9 12.18 -18.63 5.23
N LEU A 10 12.97 -17.56 5.29
CA LEU A 10 14.34 -17.54 4.77
C LEU A 10 15.29 -18.45 5.54
N ALA A 11 15.05 -18.68 6.85
CA ALA A 11 15.94 -19.50 7.67
C ALA A 11 15.74 -21.00 7.39
N THR A 12 14.50 -21.41 7.11
CA THR A 12 14.16 -22.81 6.86
C THR A 12 14.00 -23.16 5.40
N GLY A 13 13.92 -22.16 4.50
CA GLY A 13 13.64 -22.34 3.08
C GLY A 13 12.24 -22.86 2.78
N ARG A 14 11.28 -22.69 3.69
CA ARG A 14 9.92 -23.25 3.56
C ARG A 14 8.88 -22.15 3.37
N ALA A 15 7.91 -22.43 2.50
CA ALA A 15 6.70 -21.60 2.36
C ALA A 15 5.55 -22.21 3.16
N ARG A 16 4.70 -21.36 3.73
CA ARG A 16 3.39 -21.75 4.27
C ARG A 16 2.29 -20.89 3.67
N VAL A 17 1.17 -21.50 3.34
CA VAL A 17 -0.03 -20.78 2.91
C VAL A 17 -0.65 -20.11 4.14
N VAL A 18 -0.93 -18.81 4.01
CA VAL A 18 -1.66 -18.02 5.01
C VAL A 18 -3.13 -17.99 4.67
N LEU A 19 -3.47 -17.68 3.41
CA LEU A 19 -4.86 -17.54 2.97
C LEU A 19 -5.01 -18.04 1.53
N ARG A 20 -6.10 -18.75 1.25
CA ARG A 20 -6.59 -19.02 -0.11
C ARG A 20 -7.91 -18.29 -0.32
N THR A 21 -8.07 -17.63 -1.47
CA THR A 21 -9.27 -16.86 -1.78
C THR A 21 -9.57 -16.91 -3.28
N GLU A 22 -10.84 -16.84 -3.65
CA GLU A 22 -11.25 -16.67 -5.06
C GLU A 22 -11.05 -15.23 -5.56
N ALA A 23 -10.91 -14.26 -4.66
CA ALA A 23 -10.56 -12.90 -5.02
C ALA A 23 -9.11 -12.81 -5.50
N ARG A 24 -8.87 -11.98 -6.52
CA ARG A 24 -7.50 -11.58 -6.88
C ARG A 24 -7.00 -10.61 -5.82
N ILE A 25 -5.89 -10.97 -5.16
CA ILE A 25 -5.17 -10.09 -4.22
C ILE A 25 -3.72 -9.95 -4.67
N GLU A 26 -3.11 -8.80 -4.36
CA GLU A 26 -1.77 -8.41 -4.83
C GLU A 26 -1.02 -7.63 -3.75
N ALA A 27 0.28 -7.46 -3.95
CA ALA A 27 1.19 -6.58 -3.21
C ALA A 27 1.09 -6.70 -1.68
N PRO A 28 1.38 -7.88 -1.10
CA PRO A 28 1.36 -8.03 0.35
C PRO A 28 2.47 -7.20 1.00
N ASN A 29 2.09 -6.37 1.97
CA ASN A 29 2.98 -5.57 2.80
C ASN A 29 2.83 -5.98 4.26
N TRP A 30 3.94 -6.10 4.99
CA TRP A 30 3.91 -6.35 6.41
C TRP A 30 3.41 -5.12 7.18
N ASP A 31 2.54 -5.36 8.16
CA ASP A 31 2.36 -4.44 9.28
C ASP A 31 3.61 -4.48 10.16
N PRO A 32 4.09 -3.36 10.72
CA PRO A 32 5.28 -3.33 11.56
C PRO A 32 5.22 -4.26 12.79
N SER A 33 4.04 -4.63 13.26
CA SER A 33 3.88 -5.61 14.34
C SER A 33 4.24 -7.04 13.94
N GLY A 34 4.30 -7.31 12.63
CA GLY A 34 4.50 -8.67 12.10
C GLY A 34 3.28 -9.61 12.25
N ALA A 35 2.16 -9.11 12.77
CA ALA A 35 0.96 -9.92 13.02
C ALA A 35 -0.09 -9.85 11.89
N THR A 36 0.07 -8.94 10.94
CA THR A 36 -0.91 -8.67 9.88
C THR A 36 -0.21 -8.34 8.56
N LEU A 37 -0.83 -8.73 7.46
CA LEU A 37 -0.45 -8.29 6.12
C LEU A 37 -1.51 -7.31 5.58
N LEU A 38 -1.07 -6.30 4.83
CA LEU A 38 -1.92 -5.42 4.03
C LEU A 38 -1.82 -5.86 2.57
N VAL A 39 -2.94 -6.07 1.91
CA VAL A 39 -3.01 -6.45 0.49
C VAL A 39 -4.03 -5.58 -0.23
N ASN A 40 -3.94 -5.49 -1.56
CA ASN A 40 -5.02 -4.91 -2.36
C ASN A 40 -5.74 -5.96 -3.19
N GLY A 41 -6.97 -5.66 -3.58
CA GLY A 41 -7.77 -6.46 -4.49
C GLY A 41 -9.05 -5.72 -4.89
N GLY A 42 -9.43 -5.79 -6.17
CA GLY A 42 -10.62 -5.11 -6.68
C GLY A 42 -10.67 -3.59 -6.46
N GLY A 43 -9.50 -2.94 -6.37
CA GLY A 43 -9.39 -1.51 -6.09
C GLY A 43 -9.53 -1.12 -4.62
N ARG A 44 -9.55 -2.08 -3.71
CA ARG A 44 -9.67 -1.90 -2.26
C ARG A 44 -8.45 -2.43 -1.53
N LEU A 45 -8.27 -2.01 -0.28
CA LEU A 45 -7.26 -2.56 0.63
C LEU A 45 -7.91 -3.48 1.64
N TYR A 46 -7.18 -4.51 2.04
CA TYR A 46 -7.60 -5.48 3.04
C TYR A 46 -6.45 -5.78 4.01
N ARG A 47 -6.77 -5.94 5.27
CA ARG A 47 -5.88 -6.56 6.25
C ARG A 47 -6.09 -8.06 6.27
N VAL A 48 -5.00 -8.80 6.45
CA VAL A 48 -5.02 -10.25 6.66
C VAL A 48 -4.31 -10.55 7.99
N PRO A 49 -5.05 -10.64 9.11
CA PRO A 49 -4.47 -11.06 10.39
C PRO A 49 -3.93 -12.49 10.28
N LEU A 50 -2.73 -12.75 10.82
CA LEU A 50 -2.11 -14.07 10.71
C LEU A 50 -2.69 -15.10 11.69
N ALA A 51 -3.29 -14.64 12.78
CA ALA A 51 -3.93 -15.51 13.77
C ALA A 51 -5.24 -16.14 13.23
N GLU A 52 -6.02 -15.34 12.52
CA GLU A 52 -7.28 -15.75 11.88
C GLU A 52 -7.34 -15.17 10.46
N PRO A 53 -6.70 -15.85 9.48
CA PRO A 53 -6.54 -15.30 8.15
C PRO A 53 -7.86 -15.13 7.40
N ALA A 54 -8.23 -13.86 7.14
CA ALA A 54 -9.38 -13.47 6.35
C ALA A 54 -9.12 -12.12 5.69
N LEU A 55 -9.82 -11.80 4.60
CA LEU A 55 -9.80 -10.48 3.99
C LEU A 55 -10.68 -9.52 4.80
N VAL A 56 -10.07 -8.72 5.68
CA VAL A 56 -10.76 -7.70 6.46
C VAL A 56 -10.65 -6.37 5.73
N PRO A 57 -11.75 -5.77 5.23
CA PRO A 57 -11.70 -4.52 4.49
C PRO A 57 -11.11 -3.38 5.32
N VAL A 58 -10.28 -2.54 4.69
CA VAL A 58 -9.85 -1.25 5.23
C VAL A 58 -10.78 -0.18 4.66
N ASP A 59 -11.36 0.66 5.53
CA ASP A 59 -12.09 1.83 5.06
C ASP A 59 -11.09 2.82 4.44
N THR A 60 -11.19 3.02 3.14
CA THR A 60 -10.34 3.94 2.36
C THR A 60 -11.16 5.13 1.83
N GLY A 61 -12.30 5.43 2.44
CA GLY A 61 -13.19 6.51 2.02
C GLY A 61 -13.49 6.46 0.52
N PHE A 62 -13.26 7.58 -0.17
CA PHE A 62 -13.46 7.69 -1.62
C PHE A 62 -12.45 6.88 -2.47
N ALA A 63 -11.32 6.43 -1.90
CA ALA A 63 -10.26 5.74 -2.66
C ALA A 63 -10.65 4.29 -2.95
N THR A 64 -11.39 4.08 -4.03
CA THR A 64 -11.98 2.79 -4.41
C THR A 64 -11.37 2.18 -5.69
N ARG A 65 -10.31 2.83 -6.21
CA ARG A 65 -9.56 2.39 -7.38
C ARG A 65 -8.06 2.33 -7.07
N CYS A 66 -7.75 1.80 -5.86
CA CYS A 66 -6.37 1.60 -5.42
C CYS A 66 -5.68 0.57 -6.32
N ASN A 67 -4.42 0.84 -6.60
CA ASN A 67 -3.55 -0.12 -7.28
C ASN A 67 -2.67 -0.85 -6.24
N ASN A 68 -1.65 -1.56 -6.69
CA ASN A 68 -0.73 -2.33 -5.85
C ASN A 68 0.37 -1.49 -5.17
N ASP A 69 0.38 -0.16 -5.36
CA ASP A 69 1.36 0.74 -4.76
C ASP A 69 0.80 1.30 -3.44
N HIS A 70 0.95 0.55 -2.37
CA HIS A 70 0.50 0.91 -1.04
C HIS A 70 1.43 0.35 0.03
N GLY A 71 1.39 0.92 1.24
CA GLY A 71 2.18 0.41 2.36
C GLY A 71 1.92 1.15 3.66
N ILE A 72 2.36 0.54 4.76
CA ILE A 72 2.19 1.05 6.11
C ILE A 72 3.48 1.77 6.53
N SER A 73 3.35 2.89 7.25
CA SER A 73 4.49 3.61 7.82
C SER A 73 5.26 2.75 8.84
N PRO A 74 6.57 2.98 9.04
CA PRO A 74 7.37 2.20 9.99
C PRO A 74 6.84 2.20 11.43
N ASP A 75 6.11 3.25 11.82
CA ASP A 75 5.48 3.35 13.15
C ASP A 75 4.06 2.75 13.21
N GLY A 76 3.55 2.24 12.08
CA GLY A 76 2.24 1.60 11.98
C GLY A 76 1.04 2.55 11.99
N ARG A 77 1.23 3.88 12.04
CA ARG A 77 0.14 4.85 12.19
C ARG A 77 -0.52 5.26 10.89
N TRP A 78 0.18 5.14 9.76
CA TRP A 78 -0.25 5.66 8.47
C TRP A 78 -0.23 4.60 7.38
N ILE A 79 -1.13 4.73 6.42
CA ILE A 79 -1.09 4.04 5.14
C ILE A 79 -0.88 5.09 4.04
N VAL A 80 0.09 4.84 3.16
CA VAL A 80 0.14 5.48 1.85
C VAL A 80 -0.46 4.54 0.83
N LEU A 81 -1.28 5.06 -0.06
CA LEU A 81 -1.87 4.32 -1.16
C LEU A 81 -1.85 5.17 -2.45
N SER A 82 -1.73 4.50 -3.58
CA SER A 82 -1.93 5.11 -4.90
C SER A 82 -3.30 4.73 -5.43
N CYS A 83 -4.08 5.70 -5.87
CA CYS A 83 -5.44 5.51 -6.36
C CYS A 83 -5.64 6.23 -7.70
N HIS A 84 -6.29 5.56 -8.64
CA HIS A 84 -6.63 6.15 -9.92
C HIS A 84 -7.75 7.17 -9.79
N ARG A 85 -7.47 8.39 -10.27
CA ARG A 85 -8.40 9.51 -10.37
C ARG A 85 -8.48 10.00 -11.82
N GLU A 86 -9.21 11.09 -12.05
CA GLU A 86 -9.40 11.64 -13.41
C GLU A 86 -8.09 12.00 -14.12
N ARG A 87 -7.11 12.54 -13.37
CA ARG A 87 -5.80 12.95 -13.90
C ARG A 87 -4.74 11.84 -13.91
N GLY A 88 -5.11 10.61 -13.53
CA GLY A 88 -4.19 9.47 -13.42
C GLY A 88 -4.06 8.97 -11.99
N SER A 89 -2.96 8.29 -11.68
CA SER A 89 -2.67 7.83 -10.33
C SER A 89 -2.22 8.98 -9.44
N GLU A 90 -2.81 9.10 -8.26
CA GLU A 90 -2.44 10.07 -7.22
C GLU A 90 -2.13 9.31 -5.93
N MET A 91 -1.18 9.86 -5.15
CA MET A 91 -0.81 9.30 -3.85
C MET A 91 -1.58 9.97 -2.73
N PHE A 92 -2.03 9.18 -1.78
CA PHE A 92 -2.79 9.61 -0.63
C PHE A 92 -2.20 9.07 0.66
N LEU A 93 -2.31 9.83 1.72
CA LEU A 93 -2.00 9.45 3.10
C LEU A 93 -3.29 9.34 3.90
N MET A 94 -3.41 8.31 4.74
CA MET A 94 -4.55 8.13 5.61
C MET A 94 -4.14 7.45 6.93
N PRO A 95 -4.94 7.59 8.01
CA PRO A 95 -4.72 6.82 9.23
C PRO A 95 -4.74 5.30 8.94
N ALA A 96 -3.86 4.55 9.58
CA ALA A 96 -3.81 3.10 9.40
C ALA A 96 -5.10 2.40 9.85
N GLY A 97 -5.85 3.00 10.77
CA GLY A 97 -7.17 2.50 11.21
C GLY A 97 -8.29 2.66 10.20
N GLY A 98 -8.06 3.34 9.09
CA GLY A 98 -9.07 3.66 8.08
C GLY A 98 -9.55 5.12 8.17
N GLY A 99 -10.32 5.56 7.19
CA GLY A 99 -10.89 6.90 7.08
C GLY A 99 -10.62 7.59 5.74
N GLU A 100 -10.88 8.89 5.68
CA GLU A 100 -10.72 9.68 4.45
C GLU A 100 -9.25 9.95 4.12
N PRO A 101 -8.77 9.52 2.94
CA PRO A 101 -7.41 9.79 2.49
C PRO A 101 -7.21 11.26 2.10
N VAL A 102 -6.03 11.80 2.40
CA VAL A 102 -5.61 13.14 2.00
C VAL A 102 -4.56 13.02 0.87
N VAL A 103 -4.73 13.80 -0.20
CA VAL A 103 -3.77 13.81 -1.31
C VAL A 103 -2.43 14.36 -0.85
N ILE A 104 -1.35 13.66 -1.20
CA ILE A 104 0.03 14.05 -0.90
C ILE A 104 0.92 14.17 -2.14
N SER A 105 0.47 13.65 -3.29
CA SER A 105 1.23 13.85 -4.53
C SER A 105 1.12 15.29 -5.00
N PRO A 106 2.26 15.95 -5.37
CA PRO A 106 2.23 17.33 -5.86
C PRO A 106 1.49 17.44 -7.19
N GLU A 107 1.56 16.45 -8.03
CA GLU A 107 0.83 16.33 -9.30
C GLU A 107 0.69 14.86 -9.74
N ALA A 108 -0.25 14.62 -10.66
CA ALA A 108 -0.49 13.30 -11.26
C ALA A 108 0.21 13.18 -12.64
N PRO A 109 0.60 11.98 -13.08
CA PRO A 109 0.51 10.74 -12.33
C PRO A 109 1.69 10.56 -11.36
N SER A 110 1.41 9.92 -10.22
CA SER A 110 2.39 9.54 -9.20
C SER A 110 2.05 8.19 -8.62
N TRP A 111 3.07 7.37 -8.31
CA TRP A 111 2.93 6.02 -7.75
C TRP A 111 3.91 5.83 -6.60
N TRP A 112 3.41 5.43 -5.43
CA TRP A 112 4.22 5.20 -4.23
C TRP A 112 5.03 3.91 -4.35
N HIS A 113 6.23 3.90 -3.73
CA HIS A 113 7.09 2.71 -3.71
C HIS A 113 7.77 2.43 -2.37
N GLY A 114 7.84 3.36 -1.45
CA GLY A 114 8.47 3.06 -0.16
C GLY A 114 8.45 4.20 0.84
N TRP A 115 8.56 3.84 2.11
CA TRP A 115 8.85 4.71 3.22
C TRP A 115 10.35 4.74 3.49
N SER A 116 10.90 5.87 3.92
CA SER A 116 12.20 5.88 4.59
C SER A 116 12.10 5.14 5.93
N PRO A 117 13.19 4.51 6.42
CA PRO A 117 13.15 3.76 7.67
C PRO A 117 12.71 4.58 8.89
N ASP A 118 12.97 5.89 8.88
CA ASP A 118 12.57 6.84 9.92
C ASP A 118 11.14 7.40 9.75
N GLY A 119 10.43 6.99 8.68
CA GLY A 119 9.07 7.43 8.39
C GLY A 119 8.93 8.89 7.94
N THR A 120 10.03 9.61 7.75
CA THR A 120 9.98 11.06 7.43
C THR A 120 9.85 11.36 5.94
N ARG A 121 10.10 10.38 5.07
CA ARG A 121 10.08 10.54 3.61
C ARG A 121 9.42 9.37 2.92
N LEU A 122 8.92 9.67 1.72
CA LEU A 122 8.40 8.69 0.77
C LEU A 122 9.29 8.67 -0.48
N ALA A 123 9.48 7.49 -1.05
CA ALA A 123 9.98 7.31 -2.40
C ALA A 123 8.80 7.00 -3.33
N TYR A 124 8.76 7.60 -4.49
CA TYR A 124 7.72 7.38 -5.47
C TYR A 124 8.24 7.60 -6.90
N VAL A 125 7.53 7.09 -7.88
CA VAL A 125 7.80 7.36 -9.29
C VAL A 125 6.71 8.24 -9.88
N ALA A 126 7.06 9.06 -10.85
CA ALA A 126 6.14 9.97 -11.50
C ALA A 126 6.59 10.38 -12.90
N ALA A 127 5.62 10.67 -13.78
CA ALA A 127 5.87 11.35 -15.05
C ALA A 127 5.59 12.85 -14.89
N ARG A 128 6.52 13.69 -15.31
CA ARG A 128 6.45 15.15 -15.15
C ARG A 128 6.73 15.88 -16.47
N GLY A 129 6.19 17.11 -16.59
CA GLY A 129 6.47 17.99 -17.72
C GLY A 129 6.00 17.46 -19.09
N GLY A 130 4.92 16.67 -19.12
CA GLY A 130 4.40 16.07 -20.34
C GLY A 130 5.31 15.02 -20.99
N ARG A 131 6.37 14.61 -20.31
CA ARG A 131 7.30 13.58 -20.77
C ARG A 131 6.73 12.19 -20.53
N ARG A 132 7.06 11.25 -21.44
CA ARG A 132 6.78 9.80 -21.21
C ARG A 132 7.85 9.13 -20.32
N VAL A 133 8.77 9.90 -19.76
CA VAL A 133 9.83 9.40 -18.89
C VAL A 133 9.32 9.39 -17.46
N ILE A 134 9.49 8.29 -16.80
CA ILE A 134 9.19 8.12 -15.38
C ILE A 134 10.49 8.26 -14.61
N ASP A 135 10.51 9.22 -13.68
CA ASP A 135 11.64 9.47 -12.79
C ASP A 135 11.30 9.10 -11.36
N VAL A 136 12.33 8.89 -10.54
CA VAL A 136 12.22 8.62 -9.10
C VAL A 136 12.31 9.93 -8.32
N TYR A 137 11.40 10.11 -7.39
CA TYR A 137 11.30 11.30 -6.54
C TYR A 137 11.23 10.92 -5.07
N THR A 138 11.53 11.87 -4.21
CA THR A 138 11.23 11.76 -2.78
C THR A 138 10.35 12.92 -2.32
N LEU A 139 9.49 12.66 -1.35
CA LEU A 139 8.58 13.63 -0.74
C LEU A 139 8.75 13.57 0.78
N ALA A 140 8.89 14.72 1.43
CA ALA A 140 8.83 14.79 2.89
C ALA A 140 7.38 14.62 3.36
N VAL A 141 7.17 13.80 4.38
CA VAL A 141 5.87 13.68 5.05
C VAL A 141 5.78 14.78 6.09
N ALA A 142 4.87 15.75 5.89
CA ALA A 142 4.69 16.84 6.84
C ALA A 142 4.27 16.30 8.22
N GLY A 143 5.07 16.62 9.24
CA GLY A 143 4.79 16.24 10.62
C GLY A 143 5.49 14.98 11.11
N GLY A 144 6.31 14.32 10.31
CA GLY A 144 6.98 13.05 10.66
C GLY A 144 5.99 12.01 11.18
N ALA A 145 6.06 10.80 10.69
CA ALA A 145 5.27 9.73 11.31
C ALA A 145 5.79 9.43 12.71
#